data_f183b3f6f82e9095b3d1542f11d6a686
#
_entry.id   f183b3f6f82e9095b3d1542f11d6a686
#
_cell.length_a   1.000
_cell.length_b   1.000
_cell.length_c   1.000
_cell.angle_alpha   90.00
_cell.angle_beta   90.00
_cell.angle_gamma   90.00
#
_symmetry.space_group_name_H-M   'P 1'
#
loop_
_entity.id
_entity.type
_entity.pdbx_description
1 polymer ?
#
loop_
_entity_poly.entity_id
_entity_poly.type
_entity_poly.pdbx_seq_one_letter_code
_entity_poly.pdbx_strand_id
1 'polypeptide(L)'
;DRIMSWGSNTMLWLCGCISIGTLTMGSAQLEKGLNLIQLFLAVFIGSLILIIGIAANDQFSYKTGAPYAIQLKSAFGTKGSSIPVLIRGLPAIVWYGFQTWLGGAALNNISIVFFGFDNIWVFFIAFQLIQVLLSIKGFQGAKWVGNIGGVVISIAMIYLLYICISQYGDVIGDKLMSHGGTWGMPFIGAVIAFFGNSTTGMLNAGDYSREVKAGYSSVARGASYFCAMVPATVLLGLIGAMASTATGIANPINAFAQMVDNKIVLLVTLGFIIFAQLSTNLASNVIPPAYAFMDVFKIKHRTAVIIVGIRAVATCQWILTNDRSAAGLDLYFK
;
A
#
# COMPACT_ATOMS: atom_id res chain seq x y z
N ASP A 1 14.93 20.81 -9.23
CA ASP A 1 14.08 21.54 -8.27
C ASP A 1 13.23 20.55 -7.48
N ARG A 2 13.16 20.74 -6.16
CA ARG A 2 12.33 19.92 -5.28
C ARG A 2 10.87 20.29 -5.43
N ILE A 3 10.02 19.30 -5.71
CA ILE A 3 8.66 19.54 -6.17
C ILE A 3 7.57 19.34 -5.10
N MET A 4 7.89 18.70 -3.96
CA MET A 4 6.89 18.37 -2.94
C MET A 4 6.84 19.40 -1.80
N SER A 5 5.64 19.91 -1.52
CA SER A 5 5.33 20.59 -0.27
C SER A 5 5.15 19.58 0.87
N TRP A 6 5.03 20.04 2.11
CA TRP A 6 4.68 19.21 3.26
C TRP A 6 3.38 18.43 3.03
N GLY A 7 2.33 19.09 2.56
CA GLY A 7 1.04 18.44 2.28
C GLY A 7 1.14 17.42 1.14
N SER A 8 1.87 17.70 0.06
CA SER A 8 2.07 16.73 -1.02
C SER A 8 2.85 15.49 -0.54
N ASN A 9 3.83 15.68 0.35
CA ASN A 9 4.54 14.56 0.97
C ASN A 9 3.59 13.72 1.84
N THR A 10 2.76 14.37 2.67
CA THR A 10 1.75 13.69 3.48
C THR A 10 0.79 12.88 2.63
N MET A 11 0.25 13.46 1.55
CA MET A 11 -0.69 12.76 0.65
C MET A 11 -0.03 11.57 -0.07
N LEU A 12 1.23 11.72 -0.49
CA LEU A 12 1.96 10.62 -1.14
C LEU A 12 2.17 9.44 -0.19
N TRP A 13 2.60 9.69 1.06
CA TRP A 13 2.77 8.65 2.06
C TRP A 13 1.43 8.03 2.50
N LEU A 14 0.37 8.84 2.62
CA LEU A 14 -0.98 8.35 2.89
C LEU A 14 -1.41 7.36 1.81
N CYS A 15 -1.31 7.74 0.54
CA CYS A 15 -1.60 6.84 -0.58
C CYS A 15 -0.72 5.59 -0.60
N GLY A 16 0.56 5.72 -0.25
CA GLY A 16 1.51 4.61 -0.21
C GLY A 16 1.19 3.55 0.83
N CYS A 17 0.44 3.88 1.89
CA CYS A 17 0.02 2.95 2.94
C CYS A 17 -1.31 2.26 2.66
N ILE A 18 -2.07 2.76 1.69
CA ILE A 18 -3.42 2.28 1.43
C ILE A 18 -3.37 1.18 0.38
N SER A 19 -3.56 -0.04 0.84
CA SER A 19 -3.62 -1.22 -0.02
C SER A 19 -4.64 -2.23 0.48
N ILE A 20 -5.11 -3.08 -0.42
CA ILE A 20 -5.94 -4.24 -0.05
C ILE A 20 -5.18 -5.14 0.93
N GLY A 21 -3.86 -5.25 0.79
CA GLY A 21 -3.02 -5.97 1.73
C GLY A 21 -3.19 -5.50 3.17
N THR A 22 -3.25 -4.17 3.41
CA THR A 22 -3.46 -3.62 4.76
C THR A 22 -4.85 -3.97 5.32
N LEU A 23 -5.89 -3.95 4.47
CA LEU A 23 -7.24 -4.40 4.84
C LEU A 23 -7.24 -5.89 5.22
N THR A 24 -6.65 -6.74 4.38
CA THR A 24 -6.55 -8.19 4.62
C THR A 24 -5.73 -8.52 5.87
N MET A 25 -4.69 -7.76 6.16
CA MET A 25 -3.92 -7.93 7.39
C MET A 25 -4.77 -7.70 8.64
N GLY A 26 -5.69 -6.74 8.60
CA GLY A 26 -6.62 -6.49 9.70
C GLY A 26 -7.48 -7.74 10.00
N SER A 27 -8.11 -8.33 8.99
CA SER A 27 -8.91 -9.54 9.14
C SER A 27 -8.08 -10.75 9.61
N ALA A 28 -6.88 -10.93 9.06
CA ALA A 28 -6.00 -12.05 9.42
C ALA A 28 -5.54 -12.03 10.90
N GLN A 29 -5.45 -10.86 11.55
CA GLN A 29 -5.10 -10.81 12.97
C GLN A 29 -6.26 -11.24 13.88
N LEU A 30 -7.51 -11.10 13.43
CA LEU A 30 -8.66 -11.60 14.19
C LEU A 30 -8.69 -13.13 14.27
N GLU A 31 -8.26 -13.82 13.22
CA GLU A 31 -8.11 -15.28 13.21
C GLU A 31 -7.11 -15.76 14.28
N LYS A 32 -6.17 -14.90 14.69
CA LYS A 32 -5.22 -15.15 15.78
C LYS A 32 -5.77 -14.82 17.16
N GLY A 33 -7.05 -14.46 17.25
CA GLY A 33 -7.76 -14.20 18.50
C GLY A 33 -7.55 -12.79 19.09
N LEU A 34 -7.05 -11.83 18.31
CA LEU A 34 -6.97 -10.43 18.75
C LEU A 34 -8.36 -9.81 18.78
N ASN A 35 -8.65 -9.00 19.79
CA ASN A 35 -9.81 -8.12 19.79
C ASN A 35 -9.50 -6.78 19.09
N LEU A 36 -10.53 -5.94 18.94
CA LEU A 36 -10.40 -4.68 18.19
C LEU A 36 -9.42 -3.70 18.85
N ILE A 37 -9.37 -3.65 20.18
CA ILE A 37 -8.45 -2.78 20.93
C ILE A 37 -7.02 -3.25 20.72
N GLN A 38 -6.77 -4.54 20.79
CA GLN A 38 -5.45 -5.12 20.56
C GLN A 38 -4.99 -4.89 19.11
N LEU A 39 -5.90 -5.05 18.15
CA LEU A 39 -5.61 -4.74 16.76
C LEU A 39 -5.24 -3.27 16.59
N PHE A 40 -6.02 -2.35 17.15
CA PHE A 40 -5.70 -0.92 17.12
C PHE A 40 -4.30 -0.64 17.68
N LEU A 41 -3.99 -1.18 18.88
CA LEU A 41 -2.70 -0.99 19.52
C LEU A 41 -1.55 -1.58 18.69
N ALA A 42 -1.74 -2.78 18.12
CA ALA A 42 -0.73 -3.43 17.30
C ALA A 42 -0.41 -2.62 16.03
N VAL A 43 -1.44 -2.13 15.34
CA VAL A 43 -1.28 -1.27 14.15
C VAL A 43 -0.60 0.04 14.51
N PHE A 44 -1.05 0.68 15.60
CA PHE A 44 -0.51 1.94 16.06
C PHE A 44 0.99 1.83 16.43
N ILE A 45 1.36 0.84 17.24
CA ILE A 45 2.75 0.60 17.65
C ILE A 45 3.62 0.25 16.44
N GLY A 46 3.17 -0.67 15.58
CA GLY A 46 3.91 -1.05 14.36
C GLY A 46 4.15 0.14 13.44
N SER A 47 3.16 1.01 13.27
CA SER A 47 3.27 2.25 12.48
C SER A 47 4.22 3.26 13.12
N LEU A 48 4.21 3.42 14.45
CA LEU A 48 5.14 4.32 15.15
C LEU A 48 6.60 3.90 14.96
N ILE A 49 6.90 2.61 15.13
CA ILE A 49 8.26 2.08 14.93
C ILE A 49 8.71 2.38 13.49
N LEU A 50 7.84 2.15 12.53
CA LEU A 50 8.10 2.42 11.13
C LEU A 50 8.42 3.90 10.85
N ILE A 51 7.62 4.82 11.40
CA ILE A 51 7.80 6.27 11.23
C ILE A 51 9.12 6.75 11.81
N ILE A 52 9.51 6.25 12.97
CA ILE A 52 10.82 6.55 13.55
C ILE A 52 11.94 6.14 12.60
N GLY A 53 11.85 4.94 12.02
CA GLY A 53 12.80 4.45 11.03
C GLY A 53 12.84 5.31 9.75
N ILE A 54 11.66 5.71 9.23
CA ILE A 54 11.56 6.61 8.07
C ILE A 54 12.21 7.96 8.37
N ALA A 55 11.88 8.57 9.50
CA ALA A 55 12.41 9.88 9.89
C ALA A 55 13.92 9.86 10.15
N ALA A 56 14.45 8.74 10.60
CA ALA A 56 15.90 8.54 10.72
C ALA A 56 16.57 8.41 9.35
N ASN A 57 15.98 7.60 8.45
CA ASN A 57 16.56 7.29 7.15
C ASN A 57 16.41 8.42 6.10
N ASP A 58 15.45 9.32 6.27
CA ASP A 58 15.19 10.41 5.33
C ASP A 58 16.25 11.53 5.36
N GLN A 59 17.02 11.64 6.47
CA GLN A 59 17.91 12.76 6.76
C GLN A 59 18.96 12.99 5.67
N PHE A 60 19.61 11.93 5.23
CA PHE A 60 20.68 12.01 4.23
C PHE A 60 20.14 12.58 2.92
N SER A 61 19.11 11.96 2.39
CA SER A 61 18.55 12.31 1.08
C SER A 61 17.83 13.66 1.10
N TYR A 62 17.20 14.02 2.20
CA TYR A 62 16.63 15.36 2.38
C TYR A 62 17.71 16.46 2.34
N LYS A 63 18.86 16.24 2.98
CA LYS A 63 19.96 17.21 3.00
C LYS A 63 20.69 17.27 1.67
N THR A 64 20.96 16.14 1.05
CA THR A 64 21.84 16.05 -0.14
C THR A 64 21.08 16.07 -1.48
N GLY A 65 19.80 15.76 -1.49
CA GLY A 65 19.05 15.53 -2.74
C GLY A 65 19.34 14.18 -3.41
N ALA A 66 20.18 13.34 -2.80
CA ALA A 66 20.57 12.06 -3.36
C ALA A 66 19.50 10.98 -3.15
N PRO A 67 19.24 10.10 -4.14
CA PRO A 67 18.32 8.97 -4.00
C PRO A 67 18.89 7.87 -3.09
N TYR A 68 18.03 6.94 -2.67
CA TYR A 68 18.38 5.79 -1.85
C TYR A 68 19.58 4.99 -2.39
N ALA A 69 19.65 4.74 -3.70
CA ALA A 69 20.76 4.02 -4.30
C ALA A 69 22.12 4.72 -4.08
N ILE A 70 22.16 6.06 -4.10
CA ILE A 70 23.37 6.84 -3.81
C ILE A 70 23.68 6.84 -2.31
N GLN A 71 22.66 6.93 -1.45
CA GLN A 71 22.82 6.81 0.01
C GLN A 71 23.53 5.50 0.38
N LEU A 72 23.16 4.40 -0.23
CA LEU A 72 23.76 3.10 0.02
C LEU A 72 25.24 3.01 -0.40
N LYS A 73 25.68 3.81 -1.37
CA LYS A 73 27.08 3.85 -1.78
C LYS A 73 28.01 4.35 -0.68
N SER A 74 27.52 5.16 0.23
CA SER A 74 28.30 5.63 1.37
C SER A 74 28.62 4.51 2.38
N ALA A 75 27.73 3.51 2.49
CA ALA A 75 27.88 2.38 3.41
C ALA A 75 28.50 1.14 2.76
N PHE A 76 28.13 0.85 1.50
CA PHE A 76 28.49 -0.41 0.81
C PHE A 76 29.49 -0.23 -0.34
N GLY A 77 29.92 1.02 -0.60
CA GLY A 77 30.76 1.35 -1.76
C GLY A 77 29.97 1.29 -3.08
N THR A 78 30.65 1.69 -4.17
CA THR A 78 29.99 1.84 -5.49
C THR A 78 29.53 0.50 -6.10
N LYS A 79 30.24 -0.58 -5.86
CA LYS A 79 29.87 -1.93 -6.36
C LYS A 79 28.95 -2.67 -5.40
N GLY A 80 29.26 -2.64 -4.10
CA GLY A 80 28.49 -3.37 -3.09
C GLY A 80 27.06 -2.88 -2.90
N SER A 81 26.81 -1.60 -3.15
CA SER A 81 25.46 -1.00 -3.06
C SER A 81 24.45 -1.61 -4.01
N SER A 82 24.86 -2.23 -5.11
CA SER A 82 23.95 -2.90 -6.05
C SER A 82 23.14 -4.02 -5.42
N ILE A 83 23.71 -4.73 -4.44
CA ILE A 83 23.05 -5.84 -3.75
C ILE A 83 21.83 -5.36 -2.94
N PRO A 84 21.97 -4.48 -1.93
CA PRO A 84 20.82 -4.03 -1.15
C PRO A 84 19.80 -3.23 -1.98
N VAL A 85 20.24 -2.52 -3.03
CA VAL A 85 19.35 -1.83 -3.96
C VAL A 85 18.44 -2.83 -4.69
N LEU A 86 18.99 -3.94 -5.19
CA LEU A 86 18.21 -4.98 -5.87
C LEU A 86 17.33 -5.76 -4.88
N ILE A 87 17.83 -6.09 -3.67
CA ILE A 87 17.03 -6.73 -2.62
C ILE A 87 15.79 -5.90 -2.28
N ARG A 88 15.89 -4.57 -2.28
CA ARG A 88 14.72 -3.68 -2.11
C ARG A 88 13.83 -3.66 -3.36
N GLY A 89 14.43 -3.67 -4.55
CA GLY A 89 13.71 -3.52 -5.82
C GLY A 89 12.89 -4.74 -6.23
N LEU A 90 13.44 -5.94 -6.06
CA LEU A 90 12.81 -7.18 -6.54
C LEU A 90 11.46 -7.49 -5.86
N PRO A 91 11.32 -7.44 -4.52
CA PRO A 91 10.01 -7.63 -3.89
C PRO A 91 8.96 -6.60 -4.34
N ALA A 92 9.39 -5.35 -4.61
CA ALA A 92 8.48 -4.33 -5.11
C ALA A 92 7.90 -4.69 -6.49
N ILE A 93 8.66 -5.34 -7.37
CA ILE A 93 8.17 -5.82 -8.67
C ILE A 93 7.09 -6.89 -8.49
N VAL A 94 7.25 -7.79 -7.53
CA VAL A 94 6.24 -8.81 -7.19
C VAL A 94 4.97 -8.13 -6.68
N TRP A 95 5.09 -7.20 -5.72
CA TRP A 95 3.96 -6.40 -5.23
C TRP A 95 3.29 -5.57 -6.33
N TYR A 96 4.06 -5.06 -7.29
CA TYR A 96 3.52 -4.36 -8.44
C TYR A 96 2.58 -5.26 -9.24
N GLY A 97 3.01 -6.46 -9.59
CA GLY A 97 2.18 -7.44 -10.29
C GLY A 97 0.92 -7.80 -9.51
N PHE A 98 1.07 -8.08 -8.21
CA PHE A 98 -0.04 -8.43 -7.32
C PHE A 98 -1.10 -7.32 -7.25
N GLN A 99 -0.70 -6.10 -6.97
CA GLN A 99 -1.65 -4.97 -6.91
C GLN A 99 -2.24 -4.62 -8.28
N THR A 100 -1.51 -4.87 -9.38
CA THR A 100 -2.06 -4.73 -10.73
C THR A 100 -3.17 -5.76 -11.00
N TRP A 101 -2.98 -7.00 -10.55
CA TRP A 101 -4.02 -8.04 -10.65
C TRP A 101 -5.28 -7.65 -9.89
N LEU A 102 -5.13 -7.18 -8.65
CA LEU A 102 -6.27 -6.73 -7.83
C LEU A 102 -7.00 -5.52 -8.45
N GLY A 103 -6.25 -4.55 -9.00
CA GLY A 103 -6.83 -3.41 -9.70
C GLY A 103 -7.56 -3.83 -10.98
N GLY A 104 -6.99 -4.77 -11.73
CA GLY A 104 -7.63 -5.39 -12.88
C GLY A 104 -8.91 -6.14 -12.51
N ALA A 105 -8.91 -6.89 -11.40
CA ALA A 105 -10.08 -7.60 -10.91
C ALA A 105 -11.21 -6.63 -10.50
N ALA A 106 -10.88 -5.51 -9.87
CA ALA A 106 -11.86 -4.48 -9.54
C ALA A 106 -12.48 -3.84 -10.80
N LEU A 107 -11.67 -3.56 -11.83
CA LEU A 107 -12.17 -3.09 -13.14
C LEU A 107 -13.06 -4.13 -13.81
N ASN A 108 -12.67 -5.40 -13.77
CA ASN A 108 -13.45 -6.50 -14.32
C ASN A 108 -14.81 -6.62 -13.64
N ASN A 109 -14.86 -6.52 -12.30
CA ASN A 109 -16.12 -6.56 -11.55
C ASN A 109 -17.05 -5.38 -11.94
N ILE A 110 -16.51 -4.19 -12.13
CA ILE A 110 -17.30 -3.06 -12.66
C ILE A 110 -17.85 -3.42 -14.05
N SER A 111 -17.02 -3.98 -14.92
CA SER A 111 -17.44 -4.37 -16.27
C SER A 111 -18.53 -5.44 -16.29
N ILE A 112 -18.44 -6.44 -15.42
CA ILE A 112 -19.48 -7.47 -15.25
C ILE A 112 -20.80 -6.84 -14.83
N VAL A 113 -20.79 -5.99 -13.80
CA VAL A 113 -22.01 -5.40 -13.22
C VAL A 113 -22.72 -4.45 -14.18
N PHE A 114 -21.99 -3.67 -14.98
CA PHE A 114 -22.56 -2.62 -15.82
C PHE A 114 -22.72 -3.01 -17.29
N PHE A 115 -21.85 -3.90 -17.80
CA PHE A 115 -21.78 -4.24 -19.22
C PHE A 115 -21.96 -5.74 -19.50
N GLY A 116 -21.94 -6.60 -18.45
CA GLY A 116 -21.98 -8.05 -18.64
C GLY A 116 -20.72 -8.63 -19.28
N PHE A 117 -19.62 -7.86 -19.35
CA PHE A 117 -18.38 -8.30 -19.97
C PHE A 117 -17.38 -8.77 -18.90
N ASP A 118 -17.01 -10.06 -18.98
CA ASP A 118 -16.09 -10.72 -18.07
C ASP A 118 -14.82 -11.16 -18.79
N ASN A 119 -13.72 -10.45 -18.59
CA ASN A 119 -12.40 -10.84 -19.07
C ASN A 119 -11.30 -10.17 -18.23
N ILE A 120 -10.88 -10.85 -17.17
CA ILE A 120 -9.86 -10.36 -16.23
C ILE A 120 -8.55 -9.98 -16.95
N TRP A 121 -8.16 -10.69 -18.02
CA TRP A 121 -6.90 -10.43 -18.72
C TRP A 121 -6.90 -9.09 -19.45
N VAL A 122 -8.02 -8.72 -20.06
CA VAL A 122 -8.19 -7.40 -20.70
C VAL A 122 -7.97 -6.28 -19.68
N PHE A 123 -8.61 -6.40 -18.52
CA PHE A 123 -8.52 -5.37 -17.48
C PHE A 123 -7.17 -5.36 -16.75
N PHE A 124 -6.56 -6.51 -16.52
CA PHE A 124 -5.21 -6.62 -16.00
C PHE A 124 -4.18 -5.92 -16.90
N ILE A 125 -4.19 -6.22 -18.20
CA ILE A 125 -3.27 -5.60 -19.17
C ILE A 125 -3.57 -4.11 -19.32
N ALA A 126 -4.83 -3.71 -19.40
CA ALA A 126 -5.22 -2.30 -19.48
C ALA A 126 -4.72 -1.51 -18.25
N PHE A 127 -4.93 -2.05 -17.04
CA PHE A 127 -4.48 -1.43 -15.80
C PHE A 127 -2.95 -1.35 -15.73
N GLN A 128 -2.24 -2.41 -16.16
CA GLN A 128 -0.78 -2.40 -16.25
C GLN A 128 -0.27 -1.30 -17.20
N LEU A 129 -0.88 -1.16 -18.38
CA LEU A 129 -0.50 -0.12 -19.35
C LEU A 129 -0.71 1.28 -18.80
N ILE A 130 -1.84 1.55 -18.14
CA ILE A 130 -2.11 2.85 -17.48
C ILE A 130 -1.01 3.16 -16.47
N GLN A 131 -0.62 2.20 -15.63
CA GLN A 131 0.44 2.39 -14.64
C GLN A 131 1.80 2.67 -15.26
N VAL A 132 2.19 1.94 -16.31
CA VAL A 132 3.44 2.20 -17.04
C VAL A 132 3.44 3.61 -17.65
N LEU A 133 2.35 4.01 -18.32
CA LEU A 133 2.24 5.34 -18.94
C LEU A 133 2.34 6.47 -17.91
N LEU A 134 1.71 6.34 -16.77
CA LEU A 134 1.81 7.32 -15.69
C LEU A 134 3.22 7.36 -15.07
N SER A 135 3.84 6.19 -14.90
CA SER A 135 5.16 6.07 -14.28
C SER A 135 6.30 6.62 -15.17
N ILE A 136 6.12 6.61 -16.49
CA ILE A 136 7.09 7.23 -17.42
C ILE A 136 7.28 8.73 -17.14
N LYS A 137 6.25 9.41 -16.59
CA LYS A 137 6.36 10.81 -16.14
C LYS A 137 7.17 10.97 -14.85
N GLY A 138 7.67 9.88 -14.29
CA GLY A 138 8.50 9.86 -13.10
C GLY A 138 7.77 10.32 -11.85
N PHE A 139 8.53 10.94 -10.94
CA PHE A 139 8.00 11.36 -9.63
C PHE A 139 6.86 12.39 -9.73
N GLN A 140 6.81 13.19 -10.79
CA GLN A 140 5.72 14.14 -11.02
C GLN A 140 4.37 13.42 -11.21
N GLY A 141 4.36 12.29 -11.90
CA GLY A 141 3.16 11.44 -12.05
C GLY A 141 2.68 10.91 -10.72
N ALA A 142 3.59 10.36 -9.90
CA ALA A 142 3.25 9.86 -8.57
C ALA A 142 2.73 10.95 -7.63
N LYS A 143 3.33 12.15 -7.66
CA LYS A 143 2.86 13.31 -6.88
C LYS A 143 1.44 13.70 -7.26
N TRP A 144 1.12 13.77 -8.56
CA TRP A 144 -0.20 14.16 -9.04
C TRP A 144 -1.26 13.13 -8.62
N VAL A 145 -0.99 11.86 -8.86
CA VAL A 145 -1.87 10.75 -8.44
C VAL A 145 -2.00 10.70 -6.91
N GLY A 146 -0.92 10.93 -6.17
CA GLY A 146 -0.94 10.98 -4.71
C GLY A 146 -1.80 12.12 -4.15
N ASN A 147 -1.71 13.32 -4.72
CA ASN A 147 -2.50 14.46 -4.22
C ASN A 147 -4.00 14.27 -4.44
N ILE A 148 -4.41 13.80 -5.62
CA ILE A 148 -5.83 13.53 -5.91
C ILE A 148 -6.28 12.29 -5.14
N GLY A 149 -5.49 11.21 -5.20
CA GLY A 149 -5.77 9.95 -4.55
C GLY A 149 -5.92 10.08 -3.05
N GLY A 150 -5.05 10.86 -2.40
CA GLY A 150 -5.13 11.06 -0.96
C GLY A 150 -6.47 11.59 -0.50
N VAL A 151 -7.06 12.53 -1.25
CA VAL A 151 -8.40 13.07 -0.93
C VAL A 151 -9.49 12.02 -1.19
N VAL A 152 -9.50 11.42 -2.38
CA VAL A 152 -10.51 10.41 -2.76
C VAL A 152 -10.49 9.23 -1.80
N ILE A 153 -9.31 8.74 -1.49
CA ILE A 153 -9.07 7.61 -0.59
C ILE A 153 -9.50 7.93 0.85
N SER A 154 -9.21 9.14 1.35
CA SER A 154 -9.62 9.55 2.70
C SER A 154 -11.14 9.57 2.84
N ILE A 155 -11.84 10.11 1.86
CA ILE A 155 -13.32 10.12 1.83
C ILE A 155 -13.88 8.70 1.82
N ALA A 156 -13.32 7.83 0.98
CA ALA A 156 -13.77 6.45 0.88
C ALA A 156 -13.51 5.64 2.16
N MET A 157 -12.37 5.84 2.84
CA MET A 157 -12.10 5.19 4.13
C MET A 157 -13.12 5.61 5.20
N ILE A 158 -13.42 6.91 5.28
CA ILE A 158 -14.42 7.41 6.23
C ILE A 158 -15.80 6.81 5.91
N TYR A 159 -16.16 6.71 4.63
CA TYR A 159 -17.40 6.13 4.19
C TYR A 159 -17.50 4.62 4.51
N LEU A 160 -16.45 3.85 4.25
CA LEU A 160 -16.40 2.42 4.59
C LEU A 160 -16.50 2.19 6.10
N LEU A 161 -15.80 3.01 6.89
CA LEU A 161 -15.92 2.97 8.35
C LEU A 161 -17.36 3.28 8.81
N TYR A 162 -17.99 4.28 8.20
CA TYR A 162 -19.39 4.61 8.47
C TYR A 162 -20.32 3.43 8.19
N ILE A 163 -20.18 2.74 7.05
CA ILE A 163 -20.97 1.54 6.73
C ILE A 163 -20.74 0.46 7.79
N CYS A 164 -19.49 0.14 8.12
CA CYS A 164 -19.18 -0.88 9.12
C CYS A 164 -19.86 -0.59 10.47
N ILE A 165 -19.80 0.65 10.94
CA ILE A 165 -20.35 1.02 12.25
C ILE A 165 -21.89 1.11 12.20
N SER A 166 -22.45 1.75 11.16
CA SER A 166 -23.90 2.03 11.11
C SER A 166 -24.76 0.82 10.80
N GLN A 167 -24.26 -0.11 9.99
CA GLN A 167 -25.03 -1.28 9.55
C GLN A 167 -24.69 -2.56 10.33
N TYR A 168 -23.47 -2.66 10.86
CA TYR A 168 -22.96 -3.88 11.49
C TYR A 168 -22.37 -3.65 12.88
N GLY A 169 -22.64 -2.48 13.48
CA GLY A 169 -22.05 -2.09 14.77
C GLY A 169 -22.31 -3.10 15.90
N ASP A 170 -23.52 -3.63 15.99
CA ASP A 170 -23.90 -4.62 17.00
C ASP A 170 -23.10 -5.93 16.83
N VAL A 171 -23.06 -6.46 15.61
CA VAL A 171 -22.30 -7.69 15.28
C VAL A 171 -20.81 -7.51 15.54
N ILE A 172 -20.28 -6.35 15.21
CA ILE A 172 -18.88 -6.01 15.44
C ILE A 172 -18.60 -5.88 16.94
N GLY A 173 -19.46 -5.20 17.68
CA GLY A 173 -19.37 -5.06 19.12
C GLY A 173 -19.36 -6.42 19.83
N ASP A 174 -20.33 -7.26 19.52
CA ASP A 174 -20.47 -8.60 20.14
C ASP A 174 -19.29 -9.51 19.83
N LYS A 175 -18.80 -9.51 18.59
CA LYS A 175 -17.73 -10.43 18.19
C LYS A 175 -16.32 -9.93 18.50
N LEU A 176 -16.06 -8.62 18.41
CA LEU A 176 -14.72 -8.08 18.52
C LEU A 176 -14.41 -7.37 19.83
N MET A 177 -15.42 -6.93 20.59
CA MET A 177 -15.23 -6.20 21.85
C MET A 177 -15.57 -7.02 23.07
N SER A 178 -16.34 -8.10 22.93
CA SER A 178 -16.85 -8.91 24.05
C SER A 178 -15.83 -9.87 24.68
N HIS A 179 -14.71 -10.17 24.00
CA HIS A 179 -13.69 -11.07 24.53
C HIS A 179 -12.41 -10.35 24.91
N GLY A 180 -11.64 -10.92 25.88
CA GLY A 180 -10.40 -10.33 26.39
C GLY A 180 -9.24 -10.31 25.40
N GLY A 181 -9.40 -10.92 24.23
CA GLY A 181 -8.38 -11.02 23.20
C GLY A 181 -7.20 -11.91 23.61
N THR A 182 -6.20 -11.97 22.73
CA THR A 182 -4.99 -12.79 22.93
C THR A 182 -3.75 -11.90 22.96
N TRP A 183 -3.07 -11.87 24.11
CA TRP A 183 -1.81 -11.16 24.31
C TRP A 183 -0.60 -12.07 24.06
N GLY A 184 0.61 -11.55 24.23
CA GLY A 184 1.87 -12.29 24.03
C GLY A 184 2.25 -12.40 22.57
N MET A 185 2.66 -13.59 22.12
CA MET A 185 3.19 -13.77 20.75
C MET A 185 2.21 -13.42 19.63
N PRO A 186 0.88 -13.70 19.71
CA PRO A 186 -0.05 -13.23 18.70
C PRO A 186 -0.10 -11.71 18.55
N PHE A 187 -0.10 -10.99 19.67
CA PHE A 187 -0.07 -9.52 19.67
C PHE A 187 1.26 -8.97 19.11
N ILE A 188 2.39 -9.51 19.55
CA ILE A 188 3.72 -9.12 19.04
C ILE A 188 3.82 -9.43 17.55
N GLY A 189 3.33 -10.59 17.12
CA GLY A 189 3.27 -10.95 15.71
C GLY A 189 2.44 -9.97 14.87
N ALA A 190 1.32 -9.46 15.40
CA ALA A 190 0.54 -8.43 14.75
C ALA A 190 1.31 -7.10 14.63
N VAL A 191 1.99 -6.65 15.69
CA VAL A 191 2.87 -5.46 15.64
C VAL A 191 3.94 -5.61 14.57
N ILE A 192 4.62 -6.76 14.52
CA ILE A 192 5.66 -7.05 13.52
C ILE A 192 5.07 -7.08 12.11
N ALA A 193 3.90 -7.66 11.91
CA ALA A 193 3.24 -7.70 10.61
C ALA A 193 2.95 -6.30 10.09
N PHE A 194 2.35 -5.43 10.88
CA PHE A 194 2.05 -4.04 10.48
C PHE A 194 3.32 -3.19 10.30
N PHE A 195 4.35 -3.38 11.12
CA PHE A 195 5.66 -2.80 10.90
C PHE A 195 6.25 -3.29 9.55
N GLY A 196 6.21 -4.60 9.30
CA GLY A 196 6.77 -5.23 8.10
C GLY A 196 6.11 -4.80 6.80
N ASN A 197 4.79 -4.55 6.82
CA ASN A 197 4.00 -4.18 5.64
C ASN A 197 4.57 -2.99 4.85
N SER A 198 5.14 -2.00 5.52
CA SER A 198 5.68 -0.80 4.88
C SER A 198 7.20 -0.58 5.12
N THR A 199 7.90 -1.58 5.65
CA THR A 199 9.35 -1.52 5.90
C THR A 199 10.16 -1.24 4.64
N THR A 200 9.70 -1.71 3.49
CA THR A 200 10.31 -1.38 2.19
C THR A 200 10.26 0.11 1.89
N GLY A 201 9.19 0.80 2.25
CA GLY A 201 9.09 2.27 2.17
C GLY A 201 10.06 2.97 3.10
N MET A 202 10.27 2.44 4.32
CA MET A 202 11.27 2.93 5.25
C MET A 202 12.70 2.86 4.67
N LEU A 203 13.04 1.76 4.02
CA LEU A 203 14.36 1.58 3.42
C LEU A 203 14.65 2.64 2.35
N ASN A 204 13.72 2.90 1.47
CA ASN A 204 13.89 3.87 0.38
C ASN A 204 13.23 5.24 0.65
N ALA A 205 13.05 5.63 1.90
CA ALA A 205 12.50 6.93 2.28
C ALA A 205 13.24 8.10 1.60
N GLY A 206 14.52 7.92 1.29
CA GLY A 206 15.35 8.88 0.58
C GLY A 206 14.85 9.22 -0.83
N ASP A 207 14.24 8.28 -1.54
CA ASP A 207 13.71 8.53 -2.89
C ASP A 207 12.55 9.54 -2.88
N TYR A 208 11.85 9.67 -1.77
CA TYR A 208 10.75 10.62 -1.57
C TYR A 208 11.23 11.90 -0.91
N SER A 209 12.01 11.80 0.17
CA SER A 209 12.42 12.94 0.97
C SER A 209 13.32 13.92 0.21
N ARG A 210 14.09 13.46 -0.77
CA ARG A 210 14.89 14.30 -1.67
C ARG A 210 14.05 15.27 -2.50
N GLU A 211 12.78 14.92 -2.77
CA GLU A 211 11.85 15.74 -3.55
C GLU A 211 11.08 16.75 -2.67
N VAL A 212 11.20 16.65 -1.35
CA VAL A 212 10.57 17.58 -0.41
C VAL A 212 11.32 18.90 -0.39
N LYS A 213 10.59 20.01 -0.53
CA LYS A 213 11.13 21.37 -0.53
C LYS A 213 11.98 21.63 0.72
N ALA A 214 13.04 22.41 0.57
CA ALA A 214 13.90 22.81 1.69
C ALA A 214 13.12 23.67 2.71
N GLY A 215 13.63 23.71 3.93
CA GLY A 215 13.08 24.53 5.03
C GLY A 215 12.26 23.78 6.06
N TYR A 216 11.89 22.50 5.82
CA TYR A 216 11.20 21.69 6.82
C TYR A 216 12.19 21.03 7.81
N SER A 217 11.94 21.19 9.11
CA SER A 217 12.69 20.51 10.16
C SER A 217 12.46 18.99 10.12
N SER A 218 13.32 18.22 10.79
CA SER A 218 13.12 16.77 10.96
C SER A 218 11.80 16.43 11.65
N VAL A 219 11.41 17.24 12.63
CA VAL A 219 10.13 17.10 13.34
C VAL A 219 8.96 17.34 12.40
N ALA A 220 9.01 18.38 11.56
CA ALA A 220 7.95 18.67 10.60
C ALA A 220 7.79 17.55 9.56
N ARG A 221 8.90 16.93 9.10
CA ARG A 221 8.84 15.77 8.20
C ARG A 221 8.32 14.53 8.92
N GLY A 222 8.78 14.27 10.14
CA GLY A 222 8.24 13.20 10.99
C GLY A 222 6.74 13.32 11.22
N ALA A 223 6.25 14.55 11.48
CA ALA A 223 4.83 14.83 11.57
C ALA A 223 4.07 14.54 10.28
N SER A 224 4.67 14.83 9.11
CA SER A 224 4.07 14.47 7.81
C SER A 224 3.88 12.96 7.67
N TYR A 225 4.88 12.17 8.05
CA TYR A 225 4.79 10.69 8.04
C TYR A 225 3.75 10.19 9.03
N PHE A 226 3.72 10.76 10.24
CA PHE A 226 2.74 10.40 11.28
C PHE A 226 1.31 10.68 10.84
N CYS A 227 1.02 11.89 10.37
CA CYS A 227 -0.31 12.29 9.91
C CYS A 227 -0.78 11.51 8.67
N ALA A 228 0.14 10.99 7.88
CA ALA A 228 -0.17 10.15 6.73
C ALA A 228 -0.42 8.70 7.12
N MET A 229 0.58 8.07 7.75
CA MET A 229 0.67 6.62 7.85
C MET A 229 -0.16 6.06 9.00
N VAL A 230 -0.16 6.72 10.17
CA VAL A 230 -0.91 6.21 11.34
C VAL A 230 -2.41 6.16 11.05
N PRO A 231 -3.08 7.26 10.66
CA PRO A 231 -4.51 7.20 10.37
C PRO A 231 -4.85 6.21 9.25
N ALA A 232 -4.06 6.22 8.16
CA ALA A 232 -4.32 5.33 7.03
C ALA A 232 -4.24 3.86 7.41
N THR A 233 -3.15 3.45 8.06
CA THR A 233 -2.93 2.04 8.40
C THR A 233 -3.90 1.58 9.50
N VAL A 234 -4.16 2.41 10.51
CA VAL A 234 -5.12 2.11 11.58
C VAL A 234 -6.52 1.94 11.01
N LEU A 235 -7.00 2.92 10.25
CA LEU A 235 -8.35 2.85 9.68
C LEU A 235 -8.51 1.65 8.77
N LEU A 236 -7.55 1.37 7.88
CA LEU A 236 -7.63 0.22 6.99
C LEU A 236 -7.58 -1.11 7.75
N GLY A 237 -6.69 -1.25 8.72
CA GLY A 237 -6.61 -2.45 9.55
C GLY A 237 -7.94 -2.72 10.27
N LEU A 238 -8.52 -1.69 10.88
CA LEU A 238 -9.81 -1.79 11.57
C LEU A 238 -10.97 -2.06 10.60
N ILE A 239 -11.05 -1.34 9.47
CA ILE A 239 -12.10 -1.52 8.47
C ILE A 239 -12.06 -2.94 7.89
N GLY A 240 -10.85 -3.46 7.58
CA GLY A 240 -10.69 -4.83 7.10
C GLY A 240 -11.17 -5.88 8.11
N ALA A 241 -10.80 -5.70 9.38
CA ALA A 241 -11.26 -6.53 10.48
C ALA A 241 -12.79 -6.49 10.65
N MET A 242 -13.37 -5.30 10.68
CA MET A 242 -14.81 -5.09 10.83
C MET A 242 -15.59 -5.70 9.66
N ALA A 243 -15.17 -5.46 8.42
CA ALA A 243 -15.85 -5.99 7.24
C ALA A 243 -15.82 -7.52 7.19
N SER A 244 -14.67 -8.12 7.50
CA SER A 244 -14.55 -9.58 7.59
C SER A 244 -15.45 -10.16 8.69
N THR A 245 -15.51 -9.52 9.85
CA THR A 245 -16.37 -9.95 10.98
C THR A 245 -17.84 -9.84 10.63
N ALA A 246 -18.25 -8.77 9.97
CA ALA A 246 -19.64 -8.51 9.58
C ALA A 246 -20.14 -9.51 8.55
N THR A 247 -19.32 -9.86 7.57
CA THR A 247 -19.71 -10.69 6.42
C THR A 247 -19.28 -12.16 6.52
N GLY A 248 -18.32 -12.47 7.37
CA GLY A 248 -17.65 -13.79 7.40
C GLY A 248 -16.71 -14.04 6.20
N ILE A 249 -16.43 -13.02 5.39
CA ILE A 249 -15.59 -13.12 4.18
C ILE A 249 -14.22 -12.50 4.46
N ALA A 250 -13.15 -13.29 4.33
CA ALA A 250 -11.79 -12.83 4.56
C ALA A 250 -11.27 -11.85 3.49
N ASN A 251 -11.73 -12.00 2.22
CA ASN A 251 -11.34 -11.10 1.13
C ASN A 251 -12.10 -9.77 1.22
N PRO A 252 -11.41 -8.64 1.46
CA PRO A 252 -12.08 -7.35 1.66
C PRO A 252 -12.90 -6.88 0.46
N ILE A 253 -12.49 -7.19 -0.77
CA ILE A 253 -13.22 -6.80 -1.98
C ILE A 253 -14.59 -7.47 -2.01
N ASN A 254 -14.63 -8.77 -1.72
CA ASN A 254 -15.86 -9.55 -1.69
C ASN A 254 -16.73 -9.18 -0.47
N ALA A 255 -16.10 -8.92 0.68
CA ALA A 255 -16.78 -8.43 1.86
C ALA A 255 -17.53 -7.11 1.59
N PHE A 256 -16.85 -6.13 0.99
CA PHE A 256 -17.50 -4.86 0.64
C PHE A 256 -18.56 -5.02 -0.45
N ALA A 257 -18.34 -5.90 -1.43
CA ALA A 257 -19.36 -6.17 -2.46
C ALA A 257 -20.64 -6.75 -1.84
N GLN A 258 -20.52 -7.57 -0.80
CA GLN A 258 -21.68 -8.12 -0.06
C GLN A 258 -22.36 -7.08 0.85
N MET A 259 -21.57 -6.15 1.43
CA MET A 259 -22.11 -5.11 2.33
C MET A 259 -22.88 -4.01 1.58
N VAL A 260 -22.79 -3.97 0.26
CA VAL A 260 -23.31 -2.87 -0.54
C VAL A 260 -24.28 -3.37 -1.60
N ASP A 261 -25.58 -3.23 -1.33
CA ASP A 261 -26.65 -3.63 -2.25
C ASP A 261 -26.83 -2.65 -3.43
N ASN A 262 -26.37 -1.42 -3.30
CA ASN A 262 -26.54 -0.37 -4.29
C ASN A 262 -25.42 -0.37 -5.33
N LYS A 263 -25.75 -0.54 -6.62
CA LYS A 263 -24.77 -0.55 -7.72
C LYS A 263 -23.90 0.70 -7.81
N ILE A 264 -24.43 1.87 -7.45
CA ILE A 264 -23.67 3.14 -7.47
C ILE A 264 -22.63 3.13 -6.36
N VAL A 265 -23.01 2.67 -5.17
CA VAL A 265 -22.10 2.56 -4.03
C VAL A 265 -21.01 1.51 -4.29
N LEU A 266 -21.39 0.40 -4.92
CA LEU A 266 -20.42 -0.62 -5.37
C LEU A 266 -19.43 -0.02 -6.38
N LEU A 267 -19.89 0.74 -7.35
CA LEU A 267 -19.04 1.44 -8.32
C LEU A 267 -18.05 2.39 -7.62
N VAL A 268 -18.52 3.18 -6.67
CA VAL A 268 -17.67 4.10 -5.89
C VAL A 268 -16.62 3.32 -5.08
N THR A 269 -17.02 2.23 -4.44
CA THR A 269 -16.10 1.37 -3.65
C THR A 269 -15.05 0.71 -4.53
N LEU A 270 -15.43 0.12 -5.65
CA LEU A 270 -14.50 -0.48 -6.60
C LEU A 270 -13.60 0.57 -7.26
N GLY A 271 -14.15 1.74 -7.60
CA GLY A 271 -13.38 2.88 -8.09
C GLY A 271 -12.32 3.35 -7.10
N PHE A 272 -12.67 3.41 -5.81
CA PHE A 272 -11.72 3.65 -4.73
C PHE A 272 -10.59 2.62 -4.70
N ILE A 273 -10.92 1.33 -4.76
CA ILE A 273 -9.93 0.24 -4.76
C ILE A 273 -8.97 0.40 -5.95
N ILE A 274 -9.50 0.65 -7.14
CA ILE A 274 -8.70 0.88 -8.36
C ILE A 274 -7.73 2.04 -8.14
N PHE A 275 -8.22 3.15 -7.60
CA PHE A 275 -7.39 4.34 -7.38
C PHE A 275 -6.34 4.10 -6.30
N ALA A 276 -6.68 3.39 -5.24
CA ALA A 276 -5.76 3.00 -4.17
C ALA A 276 -4.63 2.11 -4.71
N GLN A 277 -4.96 1.09 -5.51
CA GLN A 277 -3.93 0.24 -6.14
C GLN A 277 -3.03 1.02 -7.09
N LEU A 278 -3.60 1.92 -7.90
CA LEU A 278 -2.85 2.77 -8.81
C LEU A 278 -1.85 3.66 -8.06
N SER A 279 -2.31 4.39 -7.05
CA SER A 279 -1.49 5.34 -6.30
C SER A 279 -0.38 4.66 -5.51
N THR A 280 -0.71 3.57 -4.82
CA THR A 280 0.26 2.78 -4.04
C THR A 280 1.31 2.15 -4.95
N ASN A 281 0.90 1.57 -6.08
CA ASN A 281 1.85 1.00 -7.02
C ASN A 281 2.81 2.03 -7.58
N LEU A 282 2.32 3.17 -8.05
CA LEU A 282 3.20 4.21 -8.58
C LEU A 282 4.23 4.65 -7.54
N ALA A 283 3.77 4.95 -6.34
CA ALA A 283 4.64 5.44 -5.28
C ALA A 283 5.63 4.37 -4.78
N SER A 284 5.16 3.18 -4.43
CA SER A 284 5.93 2.21 -3.64
C SER A 284 6.56 1.09 -4.47
N ASN A 285 5.95 0.71 -5.61
CA ASN A 285 6.30 -0.51 -6.31
C ASN A 285 6.86 -0.29 -7.73
N VAL A 286 6.73 0.91 -8.30
CA VAL A 286 7.30 1.22 -9.63
C VAL A 286 8.53 2.12 -9.53
N ILE A 287 8.43 3.24 -8.82
CA ILE A 287 9.51 4.23 -8.73
C ILE A 287 10.78 3.65 -8.10
N PRO A 288 10.74 2.97 -6.93
CA PRO A 288 11.94 2.46 -6.31
C PRO A 288 12.68 1.41 -7.15
N PRO A 289 12.04 0.36 -7.70
CA PRO A 289 12.75 -0.58 -8.57
C PRO A 289 13.21 0.06 -9.89
N ALA A 290 12.51 1.06 -10.43
CA ALA A 290 12.98 1.79 -11.58
C ALA A 290 14.28 2.55 -11.27
N TYR A 291 14.38 3.22 -10.13
CA TYR A 291 15.62 3.86 -9.69
C TYR A 291 16.73 2.85 -9.40
N ALA A 292 16.40 1.70 -8.82
CA ALA A 292 17.34 0.61 -8.65
C ALA A 292 17.95 0.16 -9.98
N PHE A 293 17.11 -0.07 -10.98
CA PHE A 293 17.54 -0.51 -12.31
C PHE A 293 18.34 0.57 -13.05
N MET A 294 17.96 1.85 -12.90
CA MET A 294 18.75 2.97 -13.43
C MET A 294 20.16 3.00 -12.84
N ASP A 295 20.30 2.78 -11.53
CA ASP A 295 21.62 2.83 -10.89
C ASP A 295 22.45 1.59 -11.21
N VAL A 296 21.88 0.40 -11.17
CA VAL A 296 22.61 -0.86 -11.38
C VAL A 296 22.95 -1.06 -12.85
N PHE A 297 22.00 -0.88 -13.76
CA PHE A 297 22.15 -1.18 -15.18
C PHE A 297 22.48 0.04 -16.04
N LYS A 298 22.56 1.24 -15.44
CA LYS A 298 22.89 2.51 -16.13
C LYS A 298 21.94 2.84 -17.30
N ILE A 299 20.68 2.45 -17.18
CA ILE A 299 19.63 2.68 -18.19
C ILE A 299 18.80 3.93 -17.89
N LYS A 300 18.10 4.45 -18.90
CA LYS A 300 17.23 5.63 -18.76
C LYS A 300 15.96 5.26 -17.97
N HIS A 301 15.37 6.24 -17.26
CA HIS A 301 14.15 6.08 -16.45
C HIS A 301 13.01 5.40 -17.22
N ARG A 302 12.71 5.88 -18.44
CA ARG A 302 11.67 5.30 -19.29
C ARG A 302 11.89 3.81 -19.56
N THR A 303 13.11 3.42 -19.88
CA THR A 303 13.47 2.01 -20.12
C THR A 303 13.34 1.19 -18.83
N ALA A 304 13.79 1.73 -17.71
CA ALA A 304 13.67 1.06 -16.40
C ALA A 304 12.21 0.80 -16.04
N VAL A 305 11.33 1.80 -16.18
CA VAL A 305 9.89 1.66 -15.91
C VAL A 305 9.25 0.58 -16.79
N ILE A 306 9.57 0.55 -18.08
CA ILE A 306 9.04 -0.46 -19.01
C ILE A 306 9.50 -1.87 -18.59
N ILE A 307 10.80 -2.04 -18.28
CA ILE A 307 11.33 -3.33 -17.83
C ILE A 307 10.67 -3.77 -16.52
N VAL A 308 10.53 -2.87 -15.55
CA VAL A 308 9.85 -3.15 -14.27
C VAL A 308 8.40 -3.58 -14.53
N GLY A 309 7.68 -2.89 -15.43
CA GLY A 309 6.31 -3.25 -15.80
C GLY A 309 6.19 -4.63 -16.44
N ILE A 310 7.08 -4.97 -17.39
CA ILE A 310 7.12 -6.30 -18.02
C ILE A 310 7.45 -7.37 -16.97
N ARG A 311 8.42 -7.11 -16.09
CA ARG A 311 8.79 -8.05 -15.02
C ARG A 311 7.65 -8.26 -14.03
N ALA A 312 6.89 -7.23 -13.71
CA ALA A 312 5.71 -7.34 -12.84
C ALA A 312 4.65 -8.29 -13.42
N VAL A 313 4.39 -8.23 -14.72
CA VAL A 313 3.52 -9.22 -15.40
C VAL A 313 4.12 -10.62 -15.32
N ALA A 314 5.41 -10.76 -15.54
CA ALA A 314 6.12 -12.05 -15.53
C ALA A 314 6.18 -12.72 -14.14
N THR A 315 5.80 -12.03 -13.05
CA THR A 315 5.67 -12.63 -11.69
C THR A 315 4.46 -13.56 -11.55
N CYS A 316 3.62 -13.67 -12.57
CA CYS A 316 2.53 -14.67 -12.68
C CYS A 316 1.56 -14.62 -11.48
N GLN A 317 1.10 -13.44 -11.09
CA GLN A 317 0.28 -13.23 -9.89
C GLN A 317 -1.03 -14.03 -9.87
N TRP A 318 -1.59 -14.34 -11.04
CA TRP A 318 -2.77 -15.21 -11.18
C TRP A 318 -2.58 -16.63 -10.62
N ILE A 319 -1.33 -17.11 -10.50
CA ILE A 319 -1.03 -18.41 -9.86
C ILE A 319 -1.18 -18.29 -8.34
N LEU A 320 -0.83 -17.12 -7.79
CA LEU A 320 -0.86 -16.84 -6.35
C LEU A 320 -2.26 -16.42 -5.86
N THR A 321 -3.09 -15.90 -6.77
CA THR A 321 -4.40 -15.32 -6.45
C THR A 321 -5.58 -16.21 -6.86
N ASN A 322 -5.34 -17.45 -7.26
CA ASN A 322 -6.41 -18.40 -7.60
C ASN A 322 -7.36 -18.57 -6.40
N ASP A 323 -8.67 -18.79 -6.60
CA ASP A 323 -9.74 -18.79 -5.58
C ASP A 323 -9.54 -19.71 -4.36
N ARG A 324 -8.54 -20.54 -4.39
CA ARG A 324 -8.02 -21.27 -3.22
C ARG A 324 -7.12 -20.43 -2.32
N SER A 325 -6.95 -19.16 -2.62
CA SER A 325 -5.90 -18.28 -2.10
C SER A 325 -6.32 -17.23 -1.07
N ALA A 326 -7.34 -17.45 -0.30
CA ALA A 326 -7.19 -17.10 1.13
C ALA A 326 -5.86 -17.69 1.65
N ALA A 327 -5.49 -18.92 1.24
CA ALA A 327 -4.18 -19.54 1.45
C ALA A 327 -2.99 -18.86 0.73
N GLY A 328 -3.17 -18.21 -0.41
CA GLY A 328 -2.05 -17.55 -1.14
C GLY A 328 -1.62 -16.24 -0.51
N LEU A 329 -2.55 -15.48 0.09
CA LEU A 329 -2.20 -14.33 0.93
C LEU A 329 -1.51 -14.77 2.23
N ASP A 330 -1.90 -15.91 2.80
CA ASP A 330 -1.24 -16.54 3.96
C ASP A 330 0.24 -16.90 3.66
N LEU A 331 0.59 -17.27 2.45
CA LEU A 331 1.97 -17.53 2.05
C LEU A 331 2.83 -16.26 2.02
N TYR A 332 2.24 -15.09 1.77
CA TYR A 332 2.94 -13.79 1.81
C TYR A 332 3.07 -13.23 3.23
N PHE A 333 2.20 -13.64 4.16
CA PHE A 333 2.15 -13.10 5.52
C PHE A 333 2.55 -14.12 6.60
N LYS A 334 2.97 -15.32 6.23
CA LYS A 334 3.69 -16.29 7.07
C LYS A 334 5.20 -16.12 6.93
#